data_76b63b507fc2c7f04bd60956a57557b7
#
_entry.id   76b63b507fc2c7f04bd60956a57557b7
#
_cell.length_a   1.000
_cell.length_b   1.000
_cell.length_c   1.000
_cell.angle_alpha   90.00
_cell.angle_beta   90.00
_cell.angle_gamma   90.00
#
_symmetry.space_group_name_H-M   'P 1'
#
loop_
_entity.id
_entity.type
_entity.pdbx_description
1 polymer ?
#
loop_
_entity_poly.entity_id
_entity_poly.type
_entity_poly.pdbx_seq_one_letter_code
_entity_poly.pdbx_strand_id
1 'polypeptide(L)'
;LRTLCEMGVDAFKTDFGERIPTADVVYSDGSDPYRMHNYYTYLYNKCVFEVLEEFYGKDKACLFARSATVGGQQFPVHWGGDCFSQYESMAETLRGGLSLCLSGFGYFSHDISGFEATGSPDLYKRWSAFGLMSSHSRLHGNSSYRVPWNFDEEACDVLRHFTKLKGRLMPYLFANAVKAHEKGVPMMRAMVMEYSDDPACLPLDRQYMFGDNLLIAPVFNEEGTAQFYLPRGKWTDIQTGEVLEGGNWYDKKYD
;
A
#
# COMPACT_ATOMS: atom_id res chain seq x y z
N LEU A 1 -18.38 18.95 -1.04
CA LEU A 1 -17.40 18.54 -0.03
C LEU A 1 -17.64 19.23 1.32
N ARG A 2 -17.67 20.57 1.38
CA ARG A 2 -17.85 21.33 2.66
C ARG A 2 -19.07 20.84 3.45
N THR A 3 -20.22 20.66 2.81
CA THR A 3 -21.43 20.12 3.46
C THR A 3 -21.19 18.75 4.08
N LEU A 4 -20.40 17.88 3.44
CA LEU A 4 -20.05 16.57 4.00
C LEU A 4 -19.13 16.69 5.21
N CYS A 5 -18.17 17.63 5.19
CA CYS A 5 -17.35 17.93 6.37
C CYS A 5 -18.22 18.45 7.54
N GLU A 6 -19.18 19.34 7.27
CA GLU A 6 -20.16 19.82 8.27
C GLU A 6 -21.01 18.70 8.87
N MET A 7 -21.26 17.63 8.09
CA MET A 7 -21.94 16.42 8.55
C MET A 7 -21.05 15.47 9.36
N GLY A 8 -19.74 15.73 9.46
CA GLY A 8 -18.78 14.94 10.23
C GLY A 8 -17.94 13.96 9.40
N VAL A 9 -17.78 14.19 8.08
CA VAL A 9 -16.86 13.39 7.24
C VAL A 9 -15.45 13.94 7.39
N ASP A 10 -14.53 13.16 7.97
CA ASP A 10 -13.17 13.59 8.30
C ASP A 10 -12.15 13.37 7.17
N ALA A 11 -12.41 12.45 6.25
CA ALA A 11 -11.52 12.10 5.15
C ALA A 11 -12.29 11.76 3.89
N PHE A 12 -11.68 12.00 2.73
CA PHE A 12 -12.27 11.66 1.44
C PHE A 12 -11.38 10.68 0.66
N LYS A 13 -12.05 9.79 -0.08
CA LYS A 13 -11.42 8.98 -1.13
C LYS A 13 -11.69 9.64 -2.48
N THR A 14 -10.63 9.96 -3.23
CA THR A 14 -10.72 10.38 -4.64
C THR A 14 -10.45 9.18 -5.53
N ASP A 15 -11.47 8.77 -6.26
CA ASP A 15 -11.39 7.65 -7.19
C ASP A 15 -11.18 8.14 -8.62
N PHE A 16 -10.56 7.31 -9.48
CA PHE A 16 -10.17 7.68 -10.85
C PHE A 16 -9.20 8.89 -10.88
N GLY A 17 -9.25 9.66 -11.98
CA GLY A 17 -8.41 10.84 -12.21
C GLY A 17 -7.22 10.58 -13.15
N GLU A 18 -6.89 9.32 -13.45
CA GLU A 18 -5.81 8.91 -14.33
C GLU A 18 -6.21 8.70 -15.78
N ARG A 19 -7.52 8.69 -16.08
CA ARG A 19 -8.04 8.34 -17.43
C ARG A 19 -8.61 9.54 -18.20
N ILE A 20 -8.00 10.71 -18.05
CA ILE A 20 -8.45 11.89 -18.81
C ILE A 20 -8.01 11.74 -20.27
N PRO A 21 -8.94 11.82 -21.24
CA PRO A 21 -8.60 11.71 -22.66
C PRO A 21 -7.61 12.80 -23.08
N THR A 22 -6.72 12.45 -24.01
CA THR A 22 -5.77 13.40 -24.63
C THR A 22 -6.18 13.77 -26.06
N ALA A 23 -7.11 13.02 -26.65
CA ALA A 23 -7.69 13.29 -27.96
C ALA A 23 -9.13 13.81 -27.82
N ASP A 24 -9.55 14.68 -28.73
CA ASP A 24 -10.91 15.24 -28.81
C ASP A 24 -11.36 15.99 -27.55
N VAL A 25 -10.40 16.56 -26.81
CA VAL A 25 -10.61 17.35 -25.60
C VAL A 25 -10.10 18.76 -25.83
N VAL A 26 -10.90 19.75 -25.41
CA VAL A 26 -10.55 21.17 -25.45
C VAL A 26 -10.69 21.74 -24.04
N TYR A 27 -9.62 22.34 -23.54
CA TYR A 27 -9.65 23.07 -22.27
C TYR A 27 -10.01 24.53 -22.52
N SER A 28 -10.82 25.12 -21.66
CA SER A 28 -11.32 26.51 -21.79
C SER A 28 -10.22 27.57 -21.75
N ASP A 29 -9.08 27.23 -21.14
CA ASP A 29 -7.90 28.10 -21.03
C ASP A 29 -6.88 27.87 -22.18
N GLY A 30 -7.18 26.97 -23.13
CA GLY A 30 -6.31 26.61 -24.23
C GLY A 30 -5.14 25.67 -23.85
N SER A 31 -5.19 25.05 -22.67
CA SER A 31 -4.15 24.10 -22.22
C SER A 31 -4.05 22.90 -23.17
N ASP A 32 -2.82 22.41 -23.36
CA ASP A 32 -2.51 21.23 -24.16
C ASP A 32 -3.02 19.95 -23.44
N PRO A 33 -3.94 19.15 -24.07
CA PRO A 33 -4.48 17.94 -23.47
C PRO A 33 -3.43 16.91 -23.04
N TYR A 34 -2.31 16.77 -23.75
CA TYR A 34 -1.23 15.86 -23.36
C TYR A 34 -0.53 16.28 -22.07
N ARG A 35 -0.33 17.58 -21.88
CA ARG A 35 0.24 18.13 -20.64
C ARG A 35 -0.78 18.05 -19.49
N MET A 36 -2.05 18.26 -19.79
CA MET A 36 -3.12 18.21 -18.80
C MET A 36 -3.41 16.80 -18.29
N HIS A 37 -3.09 15.76 -19.02
CA HIS A 37 -3.39 14.37 -18.64
C HIS A 37 -2.90 14.03 -17.22
N ASN A 38 -1.62 14.23 -16.95
CA ASN A 38 -1.06 14.00 -15.61
C ASN A 38 -1.34 15.16 -14.65
N TYR A 39 -1.35 16.40 -15.14
CA TYR A 39 -1.58 17.57 -14.31
C TYR A 39 -3.01 17.63 -13.76
N TYR A 40 -3.98 17.10 -14.49
CA TYR A 40 -5.36 16.93 -14.01
C TYR A 40 -5.42 16.11 -12.73
N THR A 41 -4.69 15.00 -12.65
CA THR A 41 -4.58 14.15 -11.46
C THR A 41 -4.14 14.96 -10.22
N TYR A 42 -3.12 15.81 -10.40
CA TYR A 42 -2.68 16.71 -9.35
C TYR A 42 -3.77 17.70 -8.94
N LEU A 43 -4.38 18.39 -9.90
CA LEU A 43 -5.44 19.38 -9.64
C LEU A 43 -6.67 18.75 -8.98
N TYR A 44 -7.06 17.56 -9.40
CA TYR A 44 -8.19 16.83 -8.83
C TYR A 44 -7.97 16.54 -7.33
N ASN A 45 -6.85 15.95 -7.00
CA ASN A 45 -6.51 15.63 -5.61
C ASN A 45 -6.29 16.91 -4.77
N LYS A 46 -5.63 17.91 -5.33
CA LYS A 46 -5.40 19.21 -4.69
C LYS A 46 -6.71 19.89 -4.32
N CYS A 47 -7.68 19.94 -5.23
CA CYS A 47 -8.99 20.55 -5.00
C CYS A 47 -9.72 19.95 -3.77
N VAL A 48 -9.64 18.62 -3.59
CA VAL A 48 -10.24 17.94 -2.44
C VAL A 48 -9.42 18.17 -1.18
N PHE A 49 -8.10 18.10 -1.28
CA PHE A 49 -7.19 18.29 -0.16
C PHE A 49 -7.26 19.70 0.42
N GLU A 50 -7.33 20.74 -0.41
CA GLU A 50 -7.48 22.14 0.04
C GLU A 50 -8.79 22.35 0.82
N VAL A 51 -9.90 21.73 0.43
CA VAL A 51 -11.15 21.79 1.19
C VAL A 51 -11.00 21.16 2.58
N LEU A 52 -10.26 20.04 2.67
CA LEU A 52 -9.96 19.40 3.95
C LEU A 52 -9.07 20.29 4.83
N GLU A 53 -8.03 20.92 4.25
CA GLU A 53 -7.17 21.85 4.99
C GLU A 53 -7.94 23.09 5.48
N GLU A 54 -8.81 23.66 4.64
CA GLU A 54 -9.68 24.79 5.02
C GLU A 54 -10.59 24.45 6.21
N PHE A 55 -11.13 23.22 6.22
CA PHE A 55 -12.12 22.80 7.23
C PHE A 55 -11.48 22.30 8.53
N TYR A 56 -10.45 21.44 8.42
CA TYR A 56 -9.82 20.79 9.58
C TYR A 56 -8.51 21.46 10.02
N GLY A 57 -7.95 22.31 9.19
CA GLY A 57 -6.66 22.95 9.42
C GLY A 57 -5.51 22.23 8.73
N LYS A 58 -4.44 22.98 8.50
CA LYS A 58 -3.19 22.46 7.94
C LYS A 58 -2.67 21.33 8.82
N ASP A 59 -2.08 20.33 8.21
CA ASP A 59 -1.54 19.13 8.84
C ASP A 59 -2.58 18.15 9.44
N LYS A 60 -3.88 18.40 9.21
CA LYS A 60 -4.98 17.49 9.62
C LYS A 60 -5.76 16.93 8.44
N ALA A 61 -5.51 17.41 7.24
CA ALA A 61 -6.19 16.93 6.04
C ALA A 61 -5.75 15.50 5.71
N CYS A 62 -6.73 14.62 5.48
CA CYS A 62 -6.49 13.25 5.07
C CYS A 62 -7.21 12.96 3.76
N LEU A 63 -6.44 12.74 2.69
CA LEU A 63 -6.94 12.34 1.39
C LEU A 63 -6.44 10.94 1.06
N PHE A 64 -7.34 10.06 0.63
CA PHE A 64 -7.07 8.73 0.13
C PHE A 64 -7.27 8.72 -1.38
N ALA A 65 -6.18 8.83 -2.15
CA ALA A 65 -6.20 9.06 -3.58
C ALA A 65 -5.85 7.81 -4.39
N ARG A 66 -6.51 7.61 -5.54
CA ARG A 66 -6.16 6.57 -6.50
C ARG A 66 -5.07 7.06 -7.45
N SER A 67 -5.34 8.11 -8.18
CA SER A 67 -4.41 8.63 -9.18
C SER A 67 -3.24 9.37 -8.53
N ALA A 68 -2.06 9.21 -9.12
CA ALA A 68 -0.82 9.77 -8.62
C ALA A 68 0.00 10.38 -9.76
N THR A 69 0.68 11.48 -9.49
CA THR A 69 1.64 12.12 -10.40
C THR A 69 2.64 12.92 -9.57
N VAL A 70 3.65 13.48 -10.23
CA VAL A 70 4.63 14.38 -9.61
C VAL A 70 3.92 15.55 -8.91
N GLY A 71 4.26 15.80 -7.64
CA GLY A 71 3.60 16.77 -6.77
C GLY A 71 2.48 16.17 -5.91
N GLY A 72 1.98 14.98 -6.27
CA GLY A 72 0.96 14.26 -5.48
C GLY A 72 1.47 13.68 -4.16
N GLN A 73 2.78 13.66 -3.94
CA GLN A 73 3.40 13.19 -2.69
C GLN A 73 2.92 13.94 -1.45
N GLN A 74 2.45 15.17 -1.61
CA GLN A 74 1.86 15.98 -0.54
C GLN A 74 0.48 15.49 -0.08
N PHE A 75 -0.20 14.64 -0.85
CA PHE A 75 -1.47 14.03 -0.48
C PHE A 75 -1.18 12.70 0.22
N PRO A 76 -1.61 12.50 1.47
CA PRO A 76 -0.93 11.52 2.34
C PRO A 76 -1.04 10.07 1.90
N VAL A 77 -2.19 9.57 1.44
CA VAL A 77 -2.39 8.14 1.20
C VAL A 77 -2.81 7.85 -0.22
N HIS A 78 -2.16 6.85 -0.83
CA HIS A 78 -2.53 6.32 -2.14
C HIS A 78 -2.80 4.82 -2.08
N TRP A 79 -3.63 4.30 -3.00
CA TRP A 79 -3.83 2.86 -3.17
C TRP A 79 -3.69 2.44 -4.63
N GLY A 80 -3.50 1.14 -4.83
CA GLY A 80 -3.16 0.58 -6.15
C GLY A 80 -4.32 0.44 -7.16
N GLY A 81 -5.55 0.90 -6.81
CA GLY A 81 -6.71 0.77 -7.71
C GLY A 81 -7.32 -0.64 -7.71
N ASP A 82 -8.01 -0.97 -8.79
CA ASP A 82 -8.89 -2.15 -8.93
C ASP A 82 -8.10 -3.37 -9.44
N CYS A 83 -7.46 -4.10 -8.54
CA CYS A 83 -6.72 -5.32 -8.87
C CYS A 83 -7.63 -6.56 -8.84
N PHE A 84 -7.28 -7.60 -9.62
CA PHE A 84 -8.00 -8.88 -9.59
C PHE A 84 -7.66 -9.69 -8.35
N SER A 85 -8.64 -10.51 -7.90
CA SER A 85 -8.49 -11.44 -6.78
C SER A 85 -7.71 -12.70 -7.21
N GLN A 86 -6.39 -12.54 -7.43
CA GLN A 86 -5.47 -13.61 -7.83
C GLN A 86 -4.03 -13.31 -7.37
N TYR A 87 -3.18 -14.33 -7.27
CA TYR A 87 -1.81 -14.19 -6.75
C TYR A 87 -0.91 -13.30 -7.61
N GLU A 88 -1.05 -13.36 -8.93
CA GLU A 88 -0.30 -12.50 -9.85
C GLU A 88 -0.58 -11.03 -9.56
N SER A 89 -1.85 -10.66 -9.41
CA SER A 89 -2.25 -9.28 -9.09
C SER A 89 -1.83 -8.86 -7.68
N MET A 90 -1.79 -9.79 -6.73
CA MET A 90 -1.23 -9.52 -5.40
C MET A 90 0.26 -9.15 -5.48
N ALA A 91 1.05 -9.88 -6.29
CA ALA A 91 2.46 -9.59 -6.50
C ALA A 91 2.67 -8.27 -7.27
N GLU A 92 1.85 -8.00 -8.29
CA GLU A 92 1.88 -6.76 -9.07
C GLU A 92 1.48 -5.54 -8.21
N THR A 93 0.55 -5.72 -7.29
CA THR A 93 0.17 -4.70 -6.30
C THR A 93 1.36 -4.32 -5.42
N LEU A 94 2.16 -5.29 -4.97
CA LEU A 94 3.39 -4.99 -4.24
C LEU A 94 4.40 -4.23 -5.11
N ARG A 95 4.68 -4.70 -6.33
CA ARG A 95 5.60 -4.03 -7.26
C ARG A 95 5.17 -2.59 -7.54
N GLY A 96 3.89 -2.38 -7.85
CA GLY A 96 3.32 -1.05 -8.07
C GLY A 96 3.47 -0.15 -6.84
N GLY A 97 3.18 -0.67 -5.64
CA GLY A 97 3.36 0.04 -4.38
C GLY A 97 4.81 0.41 -4.11
N LEU A 98 5.76 -0.50 -4.33
CA LEU A 98 7.19 -0.22 -4.17
C LEU A 98 7.68 0.83 -5.18
N SER A 99 7.22 0.76 -6.44
CA SER A 99 7.53 1.77 -7.46
C SER A 99 6.99 3.15 -7.08
N LEU A 100 5.78 3.22 -6.56
CA LEU A 100 5.17 4.46 -6.06
C LEU A 100 5.99 5.03 -4.89
N CYS A 101 6.37 4.18 -3.92
CA CYS A 101 7.18 4.59 -2.77
C CYS A 101 8.59 5.06 -3.19
N LEU A 102 9.23 4.40 -4.18
CA LEU A 102 10.49 4.87 -4.77
C LEU A 102 10.37 6.26 -5.42
N SER A 103 9.15 6.63 -5.84
CA SER A 103 8.84 7.98 -6.37
C SER A 103 8.53 9.00 -5.26
N GLY A 104 8.71 8.66 -3.99
CA GLY A 104 8.58 9.55 -2.84
C GLY A 104 7.18 9.62 -2.22
N PHE A 105 6.28 8.67 -2.54
CA PHE A 105 4.99 8.56 -1.86
C PHE A 105 5.14 7.85 -0.52
N GLY A 106 4.82 8.52 0.58
CA GLY A 106 5.12 8.06 1.93
C GLY A 106 4.29 6.87 2.41
N TYR A 107 3.05 6.75 1.90
CA TYR A 107 2.07 5.77 2.37
C TYR A 107 1.39 5.08 1.20
N PHE A 108 1.18 3.77 1.33
CA PHE A 108 0.54 2.95 0.32
C PHE A 108 -0.50 2.02 0.92
N SER A 109 -1.59 1.82 0.20
CA SER A 109 -2.67 0.90 0.52
C SER A 109 -3.06 0.08 -0.70
N HIS A 110 -3.84 -0.96 -0.49
CA HIS A 110 -4.45 -1.76 -1.55
C HIS A 110 -5.68 -2.49 -1.02
N ASP A 111 -6.49 -2.99 -1.93
CA ASP A 111 -7.68 -3.75 -1.60
C ASP A 111 -7.31 -5.18 -1.22
N ILE A 112 -7.40 -5.50 0.06
CA ILE A 112 -7.07 -6.83 0.58
C ILE A 112 -7.98 -7.88 -0.07
N SER A 113 -7.38 -8.92 -0.62
CA SER A 113 -8.01 -9.98 -1.41
C SER A 113 -8.47 -9.54 -2.82
N GLY A 114 -7.96 -8.42 -3.32
CA GLY A 114 -8.30 -7.89 -4.64
C GLY A 114 -9.67 -7.22 -4.70
N PHE A 115 -9.84 -6.30 -5.64
CA PHE A 115 -11.10 -5.59 -5.87
C PHE A 115 -12.04 -6.37 -6.80
N GLU A 116 -11.54 -6.78 -7.98
CA GLU A 116 -12.31 -7.49 -9.01
C GLU A 116 -12.43 -8.98 -8.70
N ALA A 117 -13.61 -9.54 -8.91
CA ALA A 117 -13.96 -10.92 -8.60
C ALA A 117 -13.89 -11.26 -7.10
N THR A 118 -13.95 -12.55 -6.75
CA THR A 118 -13.80 -13.07 -5.39
C THR A 118 -12.78 -14.20 -5.42
N GLY A 119 -11.69 -14.04 -4.71
CA GLY A 119 -10.63 -15.05 -4.61
C GLY A 119 -10.98 -16.23 -3.70
N SER A 120 -10.09 -17.23 -3.68
CA SER A 120 -10.19 -18.37 -2.78
C SER A 120 -9.97 -17.94 -1.31
N PRO A 121 -10.43 -18.74 -0.34
CA PRO A 121 -10.11 -18.51 1.07
C PRO A 121 -8.60 -18.47 1.35
N ASP A 122 -7.81 -19.29 0.65
CA ASP A 122 -6.35 -19.27 0.78
C ASP A 122 -5.77 -17.93 0.33
N LEU A 123 -6.13 -17.43 -0.84
CA LEU A 123 -5.71 -16.11 -1.33
C LEU A 123 -6.10 -14.99 -0.33
N TYR A 124 -7.32 -15.05 0.21
CA TYR A 124 -7.79 -14.08 1.20
C TYR A 124 -6.86 -14.05 2.43
N LYS A 125 -6.51 -15.22 2.97
CA LYS A 125 -5.63 -15.35 4.13
C LYS A 125 -4.23 -14.80 3.85
N ARG A 126 -3.60 -15.20 2.72
CA ARG A 126 -2.28 -14.70 2.30
C ARG A 126 -2.28 -13.19 2.08
N TRP A 127 -3.31 -12.67 1.39
CA TRP A 127 -3.41 -11.24 1.14
C TRP A 127 -3.73 -10.44 2.40
N SER A 128 -4.48 -11.00 3.35
CA SER A 128 -4.71 -10.38 4.66
C SER A 128 -3.42 -10.18 5.44
N ALA A 129 -2.54 -11.18 5.45
CA ALA A 129 -1.21 -11.08 6.05
C ALA A 129 -0.39 -9.94 5.41
N PHE A 130 -0.32 -9.89 4.09
CA PHE A 130 0.34 -8.82 3.34
C PHE A 130 -0.31 -7.44 3.59
N GLY A 131 -1.62 -7.35 3.44
CA GLY A 131 -2.34 -6.07 3.51
C GLY A 131 -2.31 -5.44 4.90
N LEU A 132 -2.24 -6.25 5.97
CA LEU A 132 -2.07 -5.74 7.33
C LEU A 132 -0.63 -5.33 7.64
N MET A 133 0.34 -5.78 6.87
CA MET A 133 1.73 -5.31 6.94
C MET A 133 2.01 -4.18 5.94
N SER A 134 1.01 -3.43 5.55
CA SER A 134 1.09 -2.18 4.78
C SER A 134 0.82 -0.98 5.68
N SER A 135 1.14 0.24 5.22
CA SER A 135 0.90 1.46 6.01
C SER A 135 -0.59 1.65 6.32
N HIS A 136 -1.45 1.48 5.33
CA HIS A 136 -2.91 1.55 5.45
C HIS A 136 -3.53 0.27 4.93
N SER A 137 -4.57 -0.22 5.61
CA SER A 137 -5.21 -1.50 5.32
C SER A 137 -6.72 -1.32 5.21
N ARG A 138 -7.31 -1.92 4.19
CA ARG A 138 -8.77 -1.97 4.06
C ARG A 138 -9.24 -3.28 3.43
N LEU A 139 -10.39 -3.74 3.87
CA LEU A 139 -11.13 -4.84 3.25
C LEU A 139 -12.12 -4.24 2.24
N HIS A 140 -11.87 -4.43 0.96
CA HIS A 140 -12.71 -3.84 -0.09
C HIS A 140 -12.72 -4.69 -1.36
N GLY A 141 -13.86 -4.78 -2.02
CA GLY A 141 -14.05 -5.49 -3.28
C GLY A 141 -15.42 -5.19 -3.89
N ASN A 142 -15.56 -5.38 -5.20
CA ASN A 142 -16.80 -5.11 -5.94
C ASN A 142 -17.81 -6.26 -5.90
N SER A 143 -17.34 -7.51 -5.99
CA SER A 143 -18.19 -8.69 -6.21
C SER A 143 -18.70 -9.34 -4.92
N SER A 144 -18.00 -9.13 -3.80
CA SER A 144 -18.40 -9.63 -2.48
C SER A 144 -17.83 -8.79 -1.36
N TYR A 145 -18.46 -8.83 -0.19
CA TYR A 145 -17.88 -8.27 1.02
C TYR A 145 -16.63 -9.04 1.43
N ARG A 146 -15.52 -8.34 1.65
CA ARG A 146 -14.23 -8.91 2.08
C ARG A 146 -14.18 -9.16 3.59
N VAL A 147 -15.32 -9.48 4.19
CA VAL A 147 -15.37 -9.86 5.61
C VAL A 147 -14.93 -11.34 5.76
N PRO A 148 -14.11 -11.66 6.77
CA PRO A 148 -13.45 -12.97 6.82
C PRO A 148 -14.41 -14.15 6.92
N TRP A 149 -15.55 -14.00 7.59
CA TRP A 149 -16.57 -15.07 7.73
C TRP A 149 -17.29 -15.43 6.42
N ASN A 150 -17.11 -14.65 5.34
CA ASN A 150 -17.58 -15.02 4.00
C ASN A 150 -16.64 -16.02 3.31
N PHE A 151 -15.48 -16.27 3.86
CA PHE A 151 -14.49 -17.18 3.32
C PHE A 151 -14.46 -18.49 4.13
N ASP A 152 -13.94 -18.46 5.35
CA ASP A 152 -13.96 -19.58 6.29
C ASP A 152 -13.60 -19.12 7.72
N GLU A 153 -13.63 -20.05 8.69
CA GLU A 153 -13.27 -19.76 10.09
C GLU A 153 -11.77 -19.43 10.24
N GLU A 154 -10.92 -20.12 9.50
CA GLU A 154 -9.48 -19.85 9.51
C GLU A 154 -9.15 -18.44 9.00
N ALA A 155 -9.88 -17.94 8.00
CA ALA A 155 -9.76 -16.55 7.53
C ALA A 155 -10.08 -15.54 8.65
N CYS A 156 -11.04 -15.86 9.53
CA CYS A 156 -11.32 -15.05 10.71
C CYS A 156 -10.14 -15.04 11.69
N ASP A 157 -9.50 -16.18 11.89
CA ASP A 157 -8.38 -16.31 12.81
C ASP A 157 -7.12 -15.63 12.26
N VAL A 158 -6.82 -15.82 10.98
CA VAL A 158 -5.70 -15.16 10.30
C VAL A 158 -5.86 -13.63 10.32
N LEU A 159 -7.02 -13.13 9.91
CA LEU A 159 -7.27 -11.68 9.94
C LEU A 159 -7.17 -11.12 11.37
N ARG A 160 -7.72 -11.82 12.36
CA ARG A 160 -7.62 -11.45 13.79
C ARG A 160 -6.18 -11.43 14.27
N HIS A 161 -5.38 -12.43 13.89
CA HIS A 161 -3.95 -12.52 14.26
C HIS A 161 -3.18 -11.31 13.74
N PHE A 162 -3.23 -11.05 12.43
CA PHE A 162 -2.48 -9.95 11.81
C PHE A 162 -3.02 -8.57 12.21
N THR A 163 -4.32 -8.42 12.47
CA THR A 163 -4.89 -7.18 13.03
C THR A 163 -4.34 -6.90 14.43
N LYS A 164 -4.28 -7.91 15.29
CA LYS A 164 -3.68 -7.78 16.63
C LYS A 164 -2.18 -7.50 16.56
N LEU A 165 -1.46 -8.13 15.62
CA LEU A 165 -0.05 -7.87 15.40
C LEU A 165 0.16 -6.41 14.95
N LYS A 166 -0.59 -5.94 13.95
CA LYS A 166 -0.54 -4.54 13.51
C LYS A 166 -0.88 -3.58 14.65
N GLY A 167 -1.88 -3.88 15.48
CA GLY A 167 -2.23 -3.10 16.65
C GLY A 167 -1.07 -2.97 17.66
N ARG A 168 -0.33 -4.06 17.90
CA ARG A 168 0.88 -4.04 18.74
C ARG A 168 2.03 -3.25 18.12
N LEU A 169 2.11 -3.21 16.79
CA LEU A 169 3.12 -2.45 16.05
C LEU A 169 2.78 -0.96 15.91
N MET A 170 1.61 -0.49 16.37
CA MET A 170 1.19 0.91 16.17
C MET A 170 2.21 1.95 16.63
N PRO A 171 2.89 1.84 17.79
CA PRO A 171 3.92 2.81 18.15
C PRO A 171 5.09 2.85 17.16
N TYR A 172 5.50 1.68 16.65
CA TYR A 172 6.53 1.56 15.62
C TYR A 172 6.07 2.17 14.29
N LEU A 173 4.84 1.88 13.87
CA LEU A 173 4.26 2.42 12.64
C LEU A 173 4.11 3.94 12.72
N PHE A 174 3.65 4.46 13.86
CA PHE A 174 3.53 5.90 14.09
C PHE A 174 4.91 6.61 14.01
N ALA A 175 5.94 6.05 14.63
CA ALA A 175 7.30 6.61 14.55
C ALA A 175 7.82 6.66 13.10
N ASN A 176 7.55 5.60 12.30
CA ASN A 176 7.92 5.60 10.88
C ASN A 176 7.03 6.54 10.04
N ALA A 177 5.76 6.74 10.42
CA ALA A 177 4.89 7.71 9.77
C ALA A 177 5.37 9.16 10.02
N VAL A 178 5.82 9.47 11.23
CA VAL A 178 6.45 10.77 11.54
C VAL A 178 7.71 10.95 10.69
N LYS A 179 8.55 9.93 10.57
CA LYS A 179 9.74 9.97 9.70
C LYS A 179 9.38 10.18 8.23
N ALA A 180 8.31 9.54 7.74
CA ALA A 180 7.80 9.74 6.39
C ALA A 180 7.35 11.19 6.18
N HIS A 181 6.61 11.76 7.13
CA HIS A 181 6.15 13.15 7.10
C HIS A 181 7.31 14.16 7.13
N GLU A 182 8.25 14.00 8.05
CA GLU A 182 9.33 14.98 8.28
C GLU A 182 10.47 14.89 7.25
N LYS A 183 10.76 13.68 6.76
CA LYS A 183 11.96 13.40 5.95
C LYS A 183 11.65 12.89 4.54
N GLY A 184 10.39 12.65 4.22
CA GLY A 184 9.98 12.08 2.92
C GLY A 184 10.41 10.61 2.73
N VAL A 185 10.74 9.88 3.80
CA VAL A 185 11.16 8.48 3.72
C VAL A 185 9.93 7.58 3.77
N PRO A 186 9.60 6.82 2.71
CA PRO A 186 8.40 5.99 2.67
C PRO A 186 8.38 4.92 3.76
N MET A 187 7.17 4.53 4.19
CA MET A 187 7.00 3.45 5.16
C MET A 187 7.26 2.07 4.55
N MET A 188 6.92 1.87 3.28
CA MET A 188 7.23 0.66 2.51
C MET A 188 8.39 0.96 1.56
N ARG A 189 9.49 0.22 1.68
CA ARG A 189 10.70 0.51 0.92
C ARG A 189 11.21 -0.73 0.20
N ALA A 190 11.45 -0.57 -1.11
CA ALA A 190 12.10 -1.61 -1.90
C ALA A 190 13.48 -1.93 -1.31
N MET A 191 13.89 -3.20 -1.39
CA MET A 191 15.18 -3.64 -0.82
C MET A 191 16.37 -2.86 -1.38
N VAL A 192 16.33 -2.49 -2.67
CA VAL A 192 17.36 -1.67 -3.32
C VAL A 192 17.51 -0.28 -2.68
N MET A 193 16.46 0.26 -2.07
CA MET A 193 16.49 1.57 -1.41
C MET A 193 17.31 1.54 -0.10
N GLU A 194 17.26 0.43 0.62
CA GLU A 194 17.94 0.26 1.92
C GLU A 194 19.30 -0.44 1.80
N TYR A 195 19.47 -1.30 0.80
CA TYR A 195 20.64 -2.16 0.63
C TYR A 195 21.18 -2.04 -0.80
N SER A 196 21.43 -0.81 -1.27
CA SER A 196 21.90 -0.53 -2.63
C SER A 196 23.27 -1.15 -2.95
N ASP A 197 24.09 -1.39 -1.94
CA ASP A 197 25.43 -1.98 -2.06
C ASP A 197 25.40 -3.52 -2.06
N ASP A 198 24.24 -4.13 -1.83
CA ASP A 198 24.06 -5.58 -1.90
C ASP A 198 23.43 -5.99 -3.24
N PRO A 199 24.20 -6.60 -4.16
CA PRO A 199 23.69 -6.97 -5.48
C PRO A 199 22.46 -7.89 -5.45
N ALA A 200 22.30 -8.71 -4.41
CA ALA A 200 21.13 -9.56 -4.25
C ALA A 200 19.84 -8.75 -4.01
N CYS A 201 19.95 -7.55 -3.47
CA CYS A 201 18.81 -6.69 -3.18
C CYS A 201 18.30 -5.89 -4.39
N LEU A 202 19.08 -5.76 -5.46
CA LEU A 202 18.72 -4.95 -6.62
C LEU A 202 17.46 -5.44 -7.37
N PRO A 203 17.26 -6.75 -7.63
CA PRO A 203 16.09 -7.25 -8.37
C PRO A 203 14.90 -7.65 -7.48
N LEU A 204 14.97 -7.44 -6.16
CA LEU A 204 13.95 -7.96 -5.24
C LEU A 204 12.65 -7.16 -5.33
N ASP A 205 11.60 -7.79 -5.82
CA ASP A 205 10.28 -7.22 -6.05
C ASP A 205 9.16 -7.92 -5.28
N ARG A 206 9.48 -8.97 -4.49
CA ARG A 206 8.52 -9.76 -3.71
C ARG A 206 8.73 -9.68 -2.20
N GLN A 207 9.59 -8.78 -1.77
CA GLN A 207 9.84 -8.46 -0.37
C GLN A 207 10.17 -6.98 -0.22
N TYR A 208 10.03 -6.46 0.98
CA TYR A 208 10.27 -5.05 1.26
C TYR A 208 10.60 -4.80 2.72
N MET A 209 11.21 -3.66 3.01
CA MET A 209 11.30 -3.14 4.37
C MET A 209 10.02 -2.36 4.71
N PHE A 210 9.44 -2.68 5.85
CA PHE A 210 8.32 -1.96 6.43
C PHE A 210 8.80 -1.16 7.64
N GLY A 211 9.06 0.13 7.43
CA GLY A 211 9.84 0.94 8.34
C GLY A 211 11.30 0.48 8.41
N ASP A 212 12.00 0.83 9.48
CA ASP A 212 13.45 0.65 9.58
C ASP A 212 13.90 -0.78 9.92
N ASN A 213 13.03 -1.59 10.55
CA ASN A 213 13.47 -2.83 11.19
C ASN A 213 12.67 -4.09 10.81
N LEU A 214 11.60 -3.96 10.05
CA LEU A 214 10.77 -5.10 9.66
C LEU A 214 10.97 -5.41 8.17
N LEU A 215 11.38 -6.64 7.86
CA LEU A 215 11.36 -7.17 6.50
C LEU A 215 10.11 -8.02 6.34
N ILE A 216 9.37 -7.78 5.27
CA ILE A 216 8.15 -8.50 4.93
C ILE A 216 8.34 -9.21 3.59
N ALA A 217 8.08 -10.51 3.57
CA ALA A 217 8.10 -11.35 2.38
C ALA A 217 6.76 -12.09 2.27
N PRO A 218 5.76 -11.54 1.57
CA PRO A 218 4.46 -12.18 1.45
C PRO A 218 4.53 -13.49 0.66
N VAL A 219 3.59 -14.39 0.93
CA VAL A 219 3.42 -15.65 0.19
C VAL A 219 2.50 -15.38 -1.01
N PHE A 220 2.99 -15.65 -2.23
CA PHE A 220 2.29 -15.35 -3.48
C PHE A 220 1.87 -16.62 -4.26
N ASN A 221 1.55 -17.70 -3.58
CA ASN A 221 1.12 -18.96 -4.17
C ASN A 221 0.29 -19.80 -3.20
N GLU A 222 -0.47 -20.76 -3.75
CA GLU A 222 -1.30 -21.70 -2.97
C GLU A 222 -0.47 -22.73 -2.20
N GLU A 223 0.73 -23.06 -2.68
CA GLU A 223 1.63 -24.02 -2.03
C GLU A 223 2.13 -23.53 -0.67
N GLY A 224 1.92 -22.26 -0.35
CA GLY A 224 2.35 -21.63 0.89
C GLY A 224 3.86 -21.37 0.96
N THR A 225 4.56 -21.38 -0.17
CA THR A 225 6.02 -21.21 -0.20
C THR A 225 6.41 -19.74 -0.41
N ALA A 226 7.40 -19.29 0.33
CA ALA A 226 8.05 -18.01 0.11
C ALA A 226 9.56 -18.18 0.00
N GLN A 227 10.13 -17.64 -1.08
CA GLN A 227 11.56 -17.46 -1.22
C GLN A 227 11.89 -15.99 -0.93
N PHE A 228 12.86 -15.78 -0.06
CA PHE A 228 13.28 -14.43 0.32
C PHE A 228 14.76 -14.36 0.65
N TYR A 229 15.33 -13.18 0.50
CA TYR A 229 16.73 -12.90 0.83
C TYR A 229 16.80 -12.04 2.10
N LEU A 230 17.65 -12.42 3.03
CA LEU A 230 17.97 -11.61 4.21
C LEU A 230 19.32 -10.91 4.00
N PRO A 231 19.39 -9.57 3.96
CA PRO A 231 20.67 -8.85 3.92
C PRO A 231 21.55 -9.17 5.12
N ARG A 232 22.84 -8.89 5.01
CA ARG A 232 23.83 -9.19 6.09
C ARG A 232 23.36 -8.71 7.46
N GLY A 233 23.55 -9.55 8.47
CA GLY A 233 23.17 -9.31 9.85
C GLY A 233 22.41 -10.49 10.43
N LYS A 234 21.85 -10.30 11.62
CA LYS A 234 20.98 -11.29 12.28
C LYS A 234 19.54 -10.84 12.20
N TRP A 235 18.69 -11.74 11.78
CA TRP A 235 17.26 -11.50 11.63
C TRP A 235 16.48 -12.43 12.54
N THR A 236 15.45 -11.91 13.17
CA THR A 236 14.56 -12.71 14.02
C THR A 236 13.17 -12.71 13.42
N ASP A 237 12.64 -13.89 13.14
CA ASP A 237 11.25 -14.06 12.76
C ASP A 237 10.35 -13.68 13.94
N ILE A 238 9.53 -12.66 13.77
CA ILE A 238 8.69 -12.12 14.85
C ILE A 238 7.53 -13.04 15.25
N GLN A 239 7.20 -14.04 14.43
CA GLN A 239 6.13 -14.99 14.69
C GLN A 239 6.64 -16.22 15.45
N THR A 240 7.82 -16.70 15.13
CA THR A 240 8.39 -17.94 15.69
C THR A 240 9.50 -17.70 16.72
N GLY A 241 10.16 -16.53 16.66
CA GLY A 241 11.36 -16.25 17.44
C GLY A 241 12.64 -16.88 16.86
N GLU A 242 12.56 -17.55 15.71
CA GLU A 242 13.73 -18.15 15.05
C GLU A 242 14.72 -17.07 14.63
N VAL A 243 16.00 -17.32 14.89
CA VAL A 243 17.10 -16.42 14.48
C VAL A 243 17.76 -16.97 13.22
N LEU A 244 17.81 -16.13 12.18
CA LEU A 244 18.37 -16.44 10.87
C LEU A 244 19.60 -15.57 10.58
N GLU A 245 20.61 -16.14 9.94
CA GLU A 245 21.81 -15.40 9.51
C GLU A 245 21.56 -14.72 8.16
N GLY A 246 21.81 -13.43 8.06
CA GLY A 246 21.71 -12.68 6.81
C GLY A 246 22.85 -12.95 5.83
N GLY A 247 22.75 -12.38 4.63
CA GLY A 247 23.59 -12.69 3.47
C GLY A 247 23.17 -13.98 2.77
N ASN A 248 21.98 -14.50 3.02
CA ASN A 248 21.50 -15.78 2.53
C ASN A 248 20.07 -15.71 1.98
N TRP A 249 19.78 -16.61 1.05
CA TRP A 249 18.44 -16.93 0.59
C TRP A 249 17.79 -17.99 1.46
N TYR A 250 16.50 -17.89 1.64
CA TYR A 250 15.69 -18.84 2.39
C TYR A 250 14.46 -19.24 1.57
N ASP A 251 14.14 -20.53 1.61
CA ASP A 251 12.89 -21.10 1.11
C ASP A 251 12.13 -21.64 2.32
N LYS A 252 10.98 -21.06 2.61
CA LYS A 252 10.14 -21.50 3.73
C LYS A 252 8.72 -21.79 3.28
N LYS A 253 8.11 -22.78 3.92
CA LYS A 253 6.69 -23.09 3.76
C LYS A 253 5.92 -22.57 4.97
N TYR A 254 4.83 -21.90 4.67
CA TYR A 254 3.88 -21.37 5.66
C TYR A 254 2.50 -21.98 5.39
N ASP A 255 1.96 -22.63 6.39
CA ASP A 255 0.61 -23.23 6.34
C ASP A 255 -0.46 -22.17 6.50
#